data_2aa4079640774a8c863b430eb4e2484b
#
_entry.id   2aa4079640774a8c863b430eb4e2484b
#
_cell.length_a   1.000
_cell.length_b   1.000
_cell.length_c   1.000
_cell.angle_alpha   90.00
_cell.angle_beta   90.00
_cell.angle_gamma   90.00
#
_symmetry.space_group_name_H-M   'P 1'
#
loop_
_entity.id
_entity.type
_entity.pdbx_description
1 polymer ?
#
loop_
_entity_poly.entity_id
_entity_poly.type
_entity_poly.pdbx_seq_one_letter_code
_entity_poly.pdbx_strand_id
1 'polypeptide(L)'
;MTALSRALFMHRINLLSQRLANQIAAGEVVERPASVVKELLENSLDSGATRLDIDVEQGGVKLIRVRDNGTGIQKDDLALALSRHATSKIKELADLESIGSLGFRGEALASISSVSRLSLQSLAAAASDGLAWQVQVEGQDMEAAVTPVSHPEGTTVEVRDLFFNTPARRKFLRTEKTEFGRIEETVKRLALSRFDVQFTLNHNQRSVHQLQAARSDFEKQRRVGLVCGPAFVENSVFVDMERAGLRLWGWVSLPTFSRSQADLQYFYVNGRIIRDKLVAHAIKQAYRDVLFHGRHPAYVLYLQLAPAAVDVNVHPTKHEVRFRDSRLVHDFLFSALHKALAEVRPEDHIAASADAAQAPANQLHSGASDDFYQMESQKPLTLSESSGVHQLSDYSRSAERGQYYQPSAQPRPQLDSLAKLYEADEEIPPLGYAIAQLHGIYILAQNKDGLIVVDMHAAHERITYERMKAASLNEQLKMQPLLVPVSIAVSQTEADCAEEQRETLLGLGIELERVAQESIVVRQVPTLLKDSNVEQLVRDVLSDVLEYGSSERIQAHHDELLSTMACHGSVRANRHLTIPEMNSLLRDMEATERSGQCNHGRPTWVYQSLDALDKLFLRGQ
;
A
#
# COMPACT_ATOMS: atom_id res chain seq x y z
N MET A 1 52.41 51.27 -12.73
CA MET A 1 52.26 49.80 -12.79
C MET A 1 52.09 49.29 -11.38
N THR A 2 50.89 49.16 -10.92
CA THR A 2 50.51 48.81 -9.57
C THR A 2 50.35 47.29 -9.46
N ALA A 3 51.27 46.66 -8.73
CA ALA A 3 51.19 45.25 -8.37
C ALA A 3 50.08 45.08 -7.34
N LEU A 4 48.97 44.48 -7.75
CA LEU A 4 47.96 43.97 -6.80
C LEU A 4 48.54 42.77 -6.05
N SER A 5 48.94 43.05 -4.81
CA SER A 5 49.21 42.03 -3.82
C SER A 5 47.94 41.25 -3.52
N ARG A 6 47.81 40.09 -4.12
CA ARG A 6 46.77 39.08 -3.79
C ARG A 6 47.19 38.46 -2.48
N ALA A 7 46.78 39.04 -1.36
CA ALA A 7 46.92 38.40 -0.04
C ALA A 7 46.16 37.09 -0.06
N LEU A 8 46.87 35.97 -0.16
CA LEU A 8 46.36 34.65 0.16
C LEU A 8 45.94 34.65 1.65
N PHE A 9 44.65 34.83 1.91
CA PHE A 9 44.08 34.53 3.21
C PHE A 9 44.25 33.01 3.45
N MET A 10 45.34 32.64 4.10
CA MET A 10 45.46 31.32 4.70
C MET A 10 44.37 31.21 5.78
N HIS A 11 43.28 30.55 5.47
CA HIS A 11 42.27 30.23 6.47
C HIS A 11 42.88 29.29 7.52
N ARG A 12 43.25 29.85 8.68
CA ARG A 12 43.73 29.07 9.81
C ARG A 12 42.54 28.32 10.41
N ILE A 13 42.76 27.04 10.81
CA ILE A 13 41.81 26.27 11.56
C ILE A 13 41.68 26.89 12.95
N ASN A 14 40.47 27.28 13.35
CA ASN A 14 40.17 27.86 14.65
C ASN A 14 39.12 27.00 15.36
N LEU A 15 39.20 26.91 16.68
CA LEU A 15 38.15 26.34 17.51
C LEU A 15 36.93 27.27 17.45
N LEU A 16 35.79 26.69 17.08
CA LEU A 16 34.53 27.41 17.07
C LEU A 16 34.07 27.67 18.51
N SER A 17 33.39 28.79 18.72
CA SER A 17 32.71 29.00 20.00
C SER A 17 31.67 27.92 20.22
N GLN A 18 31.44 27.53 21.46
CA GLN A 18 30.43 26.52 21.85
C GLN A 18 29.06 26.82 21.19
N ARG A 19 28.69 28.08 21.17
CA ARG A 19 27.47 28.59 20.53
C ARG A 19 27.41 28.29 19.03
N LEU A 20 28.46 28.63 18.28
CA LEU A 20 28.49 28.40 16.84
C LEU A 20 28.52 26.92 16.53
N ALA A 21 29.24 26.15 17.31
CA ALA A 21 29.24 24.67 17.23
C ALA A 21 27.84 24.11 17.50
N ASN A 22 27.09 24.64 18.50
CA ASN A 22 25.71 24.25 18.79
C ASN A 22 24.74 24.59 17.66
N GLN A 23 24.86 25.78 17.05
CA GLN A 23 24.03 26.15 15.92
C GLN A 23 24.31 25.34 14.64
N ILE A 24 25.57 24.97 14.40
CA ILE A 24 25.93 24.10 13.26
C ILE A 24 25.32 22.71 13.46
N ALA A 25 25.53 22.10 14.63
CA ALA A 25 24.98 20.78 14.92
C ALA A 25 23.44 20.78 15.00
N ALA A 26 22.82 21.88 15.51
CA ALA A 26 21.38 22.05 15.40
C ALA A 26 20.90 22.05 13.94
N GLY A 27 21.79 22.31 12.96
CA GLY A 27 21.47 22.21 11.54
C GLY A 27 21.28 20.80 11.05
N GLU A 28 21.97 19.86 11.65
CA GLU A 28 21.91 18.43 11.30
C GLU A 28 20.77 17.71 12.04
N VAL A 29 20.47 18.14 13.27
CA VAL A 29 19.47 17.49 14.14
C VAL A 29 18.09 18.14 13.99
N VAL A 30 18.01 19.48 13.94
CA VAL A 30 16.76 20.26 13.91
C VAL A 30 16.62 20.94 12.55
N GLU A 31 16.17 20.19 11.57
CA GLU A 31 15.95 20.72 10.23
C GLU A 31 14.61 21.47 10.11
N ARG A 32 13.58 20.97 10.80
CA ARG A 32 12.21 21.48 10.76
C ARG A 32 11.40 21.12 12.01
N PRO A 33 10.17 21.67 12.20
CA PRO A 33 9.32 21.36 13.36
C PRO A 33 9.06 19.87 13.57
N ALA A 34 8.84 19.10 12.51
CA ALA A 34 8.63 17.66 12.60
C ALA A 34 9.84 16.90 13.18
N SER A 35 11.08 17.38 12.97
CA SER A 35 12.28 16.79 13.58
C SER A 35 12.28 16.99 15.09
N VAL A 36 11.86 18.18 15.55
CA VAL A 36 11.72 18.46 17.00
C VAL A 36 10.69 17.52 17.63
N VAL A 37 9.50 17.42 17.04
CA VAL A 37 8.44 16.54 17.55
C VAL A 37 8.93 15.09 17.60
N LYS A 38 9.63 14.62 16.56
CA LYS A 38 10.19 13.26 16.51
C LYS A 38 11.11 12.99 17.71
N GLU A 39 12.11 13.84 17.91
CA GLU A 39 13.10 13.66 18.99
C GLU A 39 12.44 13.71 20.38
N LEU A 40 11.47 14.63 20.59
CA LEU A 40 10.74 14.72 21.86
C LEU A 40 9.90 13.47 22.12
N LEU A 41 9.18 12.99 21.11
CA LEU A 41 8.36 11.77 21.24
C LEU A 41 9.22 10.52 21.45
N GLU A 42 10.35 10.39 20.76
CA GLU A 42 11.29 9.28 20.98
C GLU A 42 11.85 9.29 22.41
N ASN A 43 12.15 10.47 22.98
CA ASN A 43 12.59 10.57 24.36
C ASN A 43 11.47 10.18 25.35
N SER A 44 10.24 10.62 25.11
CA SER A 44 9.09 10.26 25.94
C SER A 44 8.78 8.75 25.88
N LEU A 45 8.90 8.13 24.70
CA LEU A 45 8.75 6.68 24.55
C LEU A 45 9.87 5.89 25.28
N ASP A 46 11.10 6.38 25.21
CA ASP A 46 12.24 5.78 25.89
C ASP A 46 12.14 5.92 27.43
N SER A 47 11.40 6.93 27.96
CA SER A 47 11.11 7.07 29.39
C SER A 47 10.00 6.14 29.89
N GLY A 48 9.47 5.27 29.04
CA GLY A 48 8.39 4.35 29.38
C GLY A 48 7.01 4.98 29.46
N ALA A 49 6.80 6.14 28.83
CA ALA A 49 5.50 6.80 28.78
C ALA A 49 4.42 5.92 28.14
N THR A 50 3.24 5.92 28.74
CA THR A 50 2.03 5.25 28.23
C THR A 50 1.01 6.23 27.66
N ARG A 51 1.22 7.54 27.88
CA ARG A 51 0.38 8.61 27.34
C ARG A 51 1.24 9.79 26.91
N LEU A 52 0.94 10.29 25.70
CA LEU A 52 1.60 11.42 25.06
C LEU A 52 0.56 12.42 24.59
N ASP A 53 0.63 13.65 25.10
CA ASP A 53 -0.19 14.77 24.68
C ASP A 53 0.71 15.78 23.90
N ILE A 54 0.35 16.07 22.66
CA ILE A 54 1.13 16.89 21.72
C ILE A 54 0.28 18.10 21.32
N ASP A 55 0.73 19.30 21.66
CA ASP A 55 0.12 20.56 21.26
C ASP A 55 1.02 21.30 20.29
N VAL A 56 0.47 21.73 19.15
CA VAL A 56 1.19 22.41 18.08
C VAL A 56 0.46 23.69 17.69
N GLU A 57 1.17 24.83 17.60
CA GLU A 57 0.63 26.06 17.06
C GLU A 57 1.46 26.55 15.86
N GLN A 58 0.75 27.07 14.84
CA GLN A 58 1.35 27.60 13.60
C GLN A 58 2.35 26.62 12.95
N GLY A 59 1.92 25.35 12.78
CA GLY A 59 2.77 24.33 12.16
C GLY A 59 4.04 24.01 12.96
N GLY A 60 4.06 24.32 14.26
CA GLY A 60 5.18 24.06 15.18
C GLY A 60 6.23 25.19 15.21
N VAL A 61 6.02 26.29 14.52
CA VAL A 61 6.93 27.44 14.55
C VAL A 61 6.74 28.26 15.82
N LYS A 62 5.49 28.45 16.26
CA LYS A 62 5.16 29.23 17.44
C LYS A 62 5.24 28.41 18.72
N LEU A 63 4.67 27.20 18.70
CA LEU A 63 4.64 26.30 19.86
C LEU A 63 4.71 24.84 19.40
N ILE A 64 5.56 24.08 20.05
CA ILE A 64 5.52 22.62 20.15
C ILE A 64 5.57 22.29 21.64
N ARG A 65 4.56 21.63 22.16
CA ARG A 65 4.53 21.12 23.54
C ARG A 65 4.30 19.62 23.50
N VAL A 66 5.16 18.86 24.12
CA VAL A 66 5.02 17.42 24.32
C VAL A 66 4.99 17.14 25.81
N ARG A 67 3.93 16.48 26.26
CA ARG A 67 3.74 16.06 27.64
C ARG A 67 3.60 14.55 27.69
N ASP A 68 4.35 13.94 28.58
CA ASP A 68 4.32 12.50 28.84
C ASP A 68 4.07 12.20 30.33
N ASN A 69 3.75 10.94 30.60
CA ASN A 69 3.63 10.36 31.92
C ASN A 69 4.72 9.30 32.19
N GLY A 70 5.91 9.48 31.62
CA GLY A 70 7.04 8.59 31.83
C GLY A 70 7.70 8.75 33.20
N THR A 71 8.87 8.14 33.38
CA THR A 71 9.59 8.13 34.65
C THR A 71 10.08 9.51 35.13
N GLY A 72 9.98 10.54 34.29
CA GLY A 72 10.46 11.88 34.58
C GLY A 72 11.99 12.00 34.63
N ILE A 73 12.47 13.21 34.96
CA ILE A 73 13.90 13.55 35.08
C ILE A 73 14.14 14.10 36.48
N GLN A 74 15.21 13.64 37.13
CA GLN A 74 15.61 14.10 38.46
C GLN A 74 16.10 15.55 38.41
N LYS A 75 15.96 16.28 39.51
CA LYS A 75 16.36 17.69 39.63
C LYS A 75 17.80 17.93 39.15
N ASP A 76 18.74 17.10 39.58
CA ASP A 76 20.17 17.27 39.31
C ASP A 76 20.51 16.99 37.83
N ASP A 77 19.67 16.20 37.15
CA ASP A 77 19.83 15.84 35.74
C ASP A 77 19.18 16.84 34.78
N LEU A 78 18.28 17.75 35.26
CA LEU A 78 17.56 18.69 34.39
C LEU A 78 18.48 19.63 33.62
N ALA A 79 19.51 20.18 34.26
CA ALA A 79 20.50 21.03 33.60
C ALA A 79 21.40 20.19 32.65
N LEU A 80 21.74 18.96 33.05
CA LEU A 80 22.53 18.04 32.24
C LEU A 80 21.79 17.59 30.98
N ALA A 81 20.46 17.43 31.04
CA ALA A 81 19.64 17.06 29.89
C ALA A 81 19.69 18.08 28.75
N LEU A 82 20.05 19.35 29.03
CA LEU A 82 20.27 20.41 28.05
C LEU A 82 21.74 20.54 27.62
N SER A 83 22.63 19.72 28.19
CA SER A 83 24.05 19.70 27.84
C SER A 83 24.31 18.71 26.70
N ARG A 84 25.35 18.99 25.90
CA ARG A 84 25.75 18.07 24.83
C ARG A 84 26.44 16.84 25.38
N HIS A 85 26.25 15.73 24.66
CA HIS A 85 26.84 14.45 24.98
C HIS A 85 26.43 13.90 26.36
N ALA A 86 25.38 14.45 26.96
CA ALA A 86 24.79 13.95 28.18
C ALA A 86 23.63 13.00 27.84
N THR A 87 23.77 11.74 28.19
CA THR A 87 22.76 10.69 27.94
C THR A 87 22.76 9.67 29.05
N SER A 88 21.58 9.20 29.43
CA SER A 88 21.40 8.07 30.35
C SER A 88 21.32 6.71 29.63
N LYS A 89 21.30 6.72 28.28
CA LYS A 89 20.92 5.57 27.45
C LYS A 89 22.11 4.70 27.01
N ILE A 90 23.34 5.25 27.04
CA ILE A 90 24.58 4.57 26.66
C ILE A 90 25.62 4.87 27.71
N LYS A 91 26.31 3.85 28.22
CA LYS A 91 27.41 3.98 29.17
C LYS A 91 28.70 3.38 28.64
N GLU A 92 28.60 2.30 27.86
CA GLU A 92 29.76 1.52 27.37
C GLU A 92 29.66 1.32 25.84
N LEU A 93 30.80 0.93 25.24
CA LEU A 93 30.87 0.66 23.80
C LEU A 93 29.95 -0.50 23.38
N ALA A 94 29.76 -1.49 24.26
CA ALA A 94 28.85 -2.62 24.02
C ALA A 94 27.36 -2.18 23.85
N ASP A 95 26.96 -1.10 24.55
CA ASP A 95 25.61 -0.54 24.41
C ASP A 95 25.38 0.04 23.00
N LEU A 96 26.47 0.47 22.33
CA LEU A 96 26.41 1.01 20.97
C LEU A 96 26.20 -0.10 19.92
N GLU A 97 26.59 -1.32 20.19
CA GLU A 97 26.40 -2.48 19.32
C GLU A 97 24.99 -3.10 19.46
N SER A 98 24.30 -2.83 20.59
CA SER A 98 22.96 -3.36 20.88
C SER A 98 21.98 -2.27 21.32
N ILE A 99 21.78 -1.25 20.50
CA ILE A 99 20.96 -0.08 20.83
C ILE A 99 19.47 -0.47 20.98
N GLY A 100 18.98 -0.57 22.20
CA GLY A 100 17.58 -0.84 22.53
C GLY A 100 16.69 0.41 22.56
N SER A 101 17.27 1.62 22.76
CA SER A 101 16.55 2.90 22.84
C SER A 101 16.38 3.56 21.46
N LEU A 102 15.33 4.36 21.27
CA LEU A 102 15.07 5.11 20.03
C LEU A 102 16.08 6.25 19.85
N GLY A 103 16.44 6.98 20.93
CA GLY A 103 17.45 8.03 20.97
C GLY A 103 18.66 7.62 21.79
N PHE A 104 19.89 8.04 21.42
CA PHE A 104 21.12 7.68 22.16
C PHE A 104 22.23 8.74 22.16
N ARG A 105 22.17 9.75 21.27
CA ARG A 105 23.30 10.70 21.04
C ARG A 105 23.47 11.78 22.11
N GLY A 106 22.45 12.04 22.95
CA GLY A 106 22.50 13.09 23.97
C GLY A 106 22.64 14.52 23.42
N GLU A 107 22.16 14.79 22.21
CA GLU A 107 22.35 16.09 21.54
C GLU A 107 21.03 16.78 21.17
N ALA A 108 19.89 16.09 21.21
CA ALA A 108 18.62 16.58 20.71
C ALA A 108 18.12 17.81 21.49
N LEU A 109 18.00 17.74 22.81
CA LEU A 109 17.51 18.85 23.64
C LEU A 109 18.46 20.06 23.60
N ALA A 110 19.79 19.83 23.62
CA ALA A 110 20.79 20.88 23.48
C ALA A 110 20.71 21.58 22.12
N SER A 111 20.47 20.83 21.05
CA SER A 111 20.29 21.37 19.71
C SER A 111 19.00 22.15 19.57
N ILE A 112 17.89 21.66 20.11
CA ILE A 112 16.57 22.33 20.08
C ILE A 112 16.64 23.65 20.88
N SER A 113 17.22 23.63 22.09
CA SER A 113 17.33 24.82 22.95
C SER A 113 18.16 25.92 22.30
N SER A 114 19.19 25.57 21.52
CA SER A 114 20.05 26.56 20.84
C SER A 114 19.35 27.38 19.75
N VAL A 115 18.20 26.91 19.22
CA VAL A 115 17.45 27.56 18.13
C VAL A 115 16.01 27.90 18.50
N SER A 116 15.64 27.78 19.78
CA SER A 116 14.30 28.05 20.30
C SER A 116 14.34 28.59 21.73
N ARG A 117 13.17 28.94 22.26
CA ARG A 117 12.93 29.14 23.69
C ARG A 117 12.38 27.84 24.25
N LEU A 118 13.16 27.16 25.09
CA LEU A 118 12.83 25.86 25.61
C LEU A 118 12.53 25.93 27.11
N SER A 119 11.41 25.32 27.52
CA SER A 119 11.06 25.05 28.91
C SER A 119 10.90 23.54 29.10
N LEU A 120 11.56 23.00 30.11
CA LEU A 120 11.50 21.59 30.48
C LEU A 120 11.03 21.50 31.93
N GLN A 121 9.89 20.90 32.15
CA GLN A 121 9.28 20.65 33.45
C GLN A 121 9.20 19.15 33.71
N SER A 122 9.60 18.68 34.89
CA SER A 122 9.53 17.27 35.19
C SER A 122 9.36 16.98 36.68
N LEU A 123 8.59 15.93 36.96
CA LEU A 123 8.53 15.25 38.23
C LEU A 123 8.97 13.81 38.04
N ALA A 124 10.10 13.44 38.65
CA ALA A 124 10.59 12.07 38.56
C ALA A 124 9.76 11.14 39.47
N ALA A 125 9.41 9.96 38.97
CA ALA A 125 8.72 8.91 39.75
C ALA A 125 9.48 8.51 41.03
N ALA A 126 10.79 8.62 41.02
CA ALA A 126 11.67 8.32 42.15
C ALA A 126 12.00 9.54 43.03
N ALA A 127 11.33 10.69 42.83
CA ALA A 127 11.57 11.90 43.64
C ALA A 127 11.10 11.68 45.08
N SER A 128 12.04 11.66 46.04
CA SER A 128 11.74 11.45 47.47
C SER A 128 10.97 12.61 48.10
N ASP A 129 11.08 13.81 47.55
CA ASP A 129 10.44 15.05 48.00
C ASP A 129 9.09 15.34 47.33
N GLY A 130 8.76 14.59 46.27
CA GLY A 130 7.54 14.79 45.48
C GLY A 130 7.47 16.14 44.79
N LEU A 131 8.60 16.85 44.63
CA LEU A 131 8.65 18.18 44.03
C LEU A 131 9.03 18.09 42.54
N ALA A 132 8.27 18.80 41.74
CA ALA A 132 8.58 18.99 40.34
C ALA A 132 9.50 20.21 40.16
N TRP A 133 10.34 20.11 39.16
CA TRP A 133 11.33 21.14 38.82
C TRP A 133 11.22 21.55 37.37
N GLN A 134 11.54 22.81 37.11
CA GLN A 134 11.55 23.42 35.79
C GLN A 134 12.92 24.00 35.51
N VAL A 135 13.38 23.83 34.27
CA VAL A 135 14.51 24.56 33.70
C VAL A 135 14.05 25.30 32.45
N GLN A 136 14.46 26.56 32.30
CA GLN A 136 14.18 27.40 31.15
C GLN A 136 15.49 27.87 30.54
N VAL A 137 15.55 27.85 29.20
CA VAL A 137 16.72 28.26 28.42
C VAL A 137 16.24 29.04 27.21
N GLU A 138 16.84 30.19 26.96
CA GLU A 138 16.54 31.05 25.83
C GLU A 138 17.75 31.19 24.91
N GLY A 139 17.78 30.44 23.83
CA GLY A 139 18.67 30.53 22.66
C GLY A 139 20.15 30.77 22.86
N GLN A 140 20.53 31.74 23.62
CA GLN A 140 21.92 32.20 23.76
C GLN A 140 22.49 32.07 25.19
N ASP A 141 21.64 32.30 26.18
CA ASP A 141 22.03 32.25 27.58
C ASP A 141 21.70 30.87 28.12
N MET A 142 22.71 30.00 28.14
CA MET A 142 22.62 28.63 28.62
C MET A 142 22.71 28.54 30.17
N GLU A 143 22.49 29.65 30.89
CA GLU A 143 22.36 29.58 32.33
C GLU A 143 21.00 28.93 32.70
N ALA A 144 21.06 27.65 32.96
CA ALA A 144 19.91 26.83 33.33
C ALA A 144 19.50 27.11 34.79
N ALA A 145 18.58 28.08 35.00
CA ALA A 145 18.00 28.29 36.32
C ALA A 145 16.95 27.19 36.62
N VAL A 146 17.23 26.34 37.59
CA VAL A 146 16.29 25.29 38.04
C VAL A 146 15.40 25.88 39.11
N THR A 147 14.08 25.91 38.88
CA THR A 147 13.07 26.45 39.79
C THR A 147 11.98 25.40 40.11
N PRO A 148 11.41 25.41 41.32
CA PRO A 148 10.30 24.50 41.65
C PRO A 148 9.04 24.89 40.86
N VAL A 149 8.26 23.88 40.46
CA VAL A 149 7.01 24.05 39.70
C VAL A 149 6.01 22.98 40.16
N SER A 150 4.72 23.20 39.86
CA SER A 150 3.70 22.16 40.03
C SER A 150 3.56 21.38 38.72
N HIS A 151 3.86 20.09 38.74
CA HIS A 151 3.76 19.20 37.57
C HIS A 151 3.37 17.80 38.05
N PRO A 152 2.53 17.04 37.35
CA PRO A 152 2.30 15.63 37.68
C PRO A 152 3.54 14.79 37.32
N GLU A 153 3.55 13.52 37.70
CA GLU A 153 4.59 12.58 37.30
C GLU A 153 4.76 12.53 35.78
N GLY A 154 6.00 12.57 35.32
CA GLY A 154 6.37 12.62 33.91
C GLY A 154 7.11 13.90 33.51
N THR A 155 7.10 14.21 32.23
CA THR A 155 7.84 15.35 31.65
C THR A 155 6.98 16.16 30.68
N THR A 156 7.12 17.49 30.73
CA THR A 156 6.62 18.41 29.70
C THR A 156 7.78 19.18 29.10
N VAL A 157 7.95 19.08 27.80
CA VAL A 157 8.88 19.91 27.02
C VAL A 157 8.08 20.87 26.17
N GLU A 158 8.35 22.16 26.34
CA GLU A 158 7.74 23.23 25.58
C GLU A 158 8.79 23.99 24.79
N VAL A 159 8.64 24.04 23.47
CA VAL A 159 9.51 24.69 22.52
C VAL A 159 8.75 25.82 21.86
N ARG A 160 9.18 27.08 22.10
CA ARG A 160 8.55 28.27 21.56
C ARG A 160 9.47 28.98 20.57
N ASP A 161 8.85 29.66 19.61
CA ASP A 161 9.52 30.55 18.65
C ASP A 161 10.68 29.85 17.92
N LEU A 162 10.45 28.68 17.39
CA LEU A 162 11.48 27.88 16.70
C LEU A 162 12.14 28.70 15.58
N PHE A 163 13.48 28.72 15.56
CA PHE A 163 14.32 29.48 14.64
C PHE A 163 14.25 31.01 14.80
N PHE A 164 13.87 31.51 15.99
CA PHE A 164 13.81 32.97 16.23
C PHE A 164 15.16 33.65 16.03
N ASN A 165 16.27 32.99 16.36
CA ASN A 165 17.64 33.47 16.26
C ASN A 165 18.38 32.99 14.99
N THR A 166 17.69 32.25 14.10
CA THR A 166 18.25 31.76 12.83
C THR A 166 17.32 32.10 11.65
N PRO A 167 17.21 33.39 11.27
CA PRO A 167 16.24 33.88 10.28
C PRO A 167 16.38 33.22 8.92
N ALA A 168 17.60 32.83 8.52
CA ALA A 168 17.83 32.10 7.28
C ALA A 168 17.08 30.76 7.28
N ARG A 169 17.16 29.95 8.36
CA ARG A 169 16.42 28.69 8.50
C ARG A 169 14.92 28.90 8.52
N ARG A 170 14.45 29.93 9.22
CA ARG A 170 13.03 30.27 9.27
C ARG A 170 12.44 30.52 7.88
N LYS A 171 13.21 31.12 6.96
CA LYS A 171 12.79 31.35 5.56
C LYS A 171 12.67 30.05 4.73
N PHE A 172 13.34 28.97 5.11
CA PHE A 172 13.22 27.67 4.44
C PHE A 172 12.01 26.84 4.89
N LEU A 173 11.32 27.24 5.93
CA LEU A 173 10.07 26.60 6.34
C LEU A 173 9.00 26.80 5.28
N ARG A 174 8.20 25.77 5.08
CA ARG A 174 7.06 25.80 4.16
C ARG A 174 5.84 26.44 4.84
N THR A 175 4.69 26.38 4.19
CA THR A 175 3.44 26.87 4.78
C THR A 175 3.10 26.11 6.06
N GLU A 176 2.36 26.74 6.96
CA GLU A 176 1.86 26.14 8.21
C GLU A 176 1.22 24.76 7.98
N LYS A 177 0.33 24.65 6.97
CA LYS A 177 -0.33 23.41 6.59
C LYS A 177 0.66 22.31 6.22
N THR A 178 1.72 22.67 5.47
CA THR A 178 2.75 21.69 5.04
C THR A 178 3.60 21.23 6.22
N GLU A 179 4.03 22.13 7.10
CA GLU A 179 4.84 21.76 8.26
C GLU A 179 4.00 20.96 9.27
N PHE A 180 2.74 21.34 9.49
CA PHE A 180 1.84 20.55 10.33
C PHE A 180 1.58 19.15 9.76
N GLY A 181 1.34 19.01 8.44
CA GLY A 181 1.16 17.69 7.81
C GLY A 181 2.36 16.75 8.01
N ARG A 182 3.60 17.31 8.08
CA ARG A 182 4.80 16.52 8.41
C ARG A 182 4.86 16.11 9.88
N ILE A 183 4.41 16.98 10.79
CA ILE A 183 4.27 16.64 12.21
C ILE A 183 3.23 15.52 12.37
N GLU A 184 2.08 15.68 11.77
CA GLU A 184 0.99 14.69 11.78
C GLU A 184 1.48 13.32 11.30
N GLU A 185 2.19 13.29 10.18
CA GLU A 185 2.78 12.06 9.64
C GLU A 185 3.80 11.43 10.61
N THR A 186 4.61 12.24 11.30
CA THR A 186 5.55 11.75 12.32
C THR A 186 4.82 11.13 13.51
N VAL A 187 3.75 11.76 13.99
CA VAL A 187 2.93 11.22 15.08
C VAL A 187 2.24 9.92 14.65
N LYS A 188 1.66 9.86 13.44
CA LYS A 188 1.06 8.64 12.88
C LYS A 188 2.03 7.47 12.85
N ARG A 189 3.26 7.72 12.39
CA ARG A 189 4.32 6.69 12.34
C ARG A 189 4.69 6.15 13.70
N LEU A 190 4.87 7.03 14.69
CA LEU A 190 5.20 6.60 16.04
C LEU A 190 4.02 5.92 16.72
N ALA A 191 2.79 6.38 16.49
CA ALA A 191 1.58 5.76 17.02
C ALA A 191 1.35 4.34 16.47
N LEU A 192 1.75 4.06 15.22
CA LEU A 192 1.74 2.73 14.66
C LEU A 192 2.89 1.85 15.17
N SER A 193 4.02 2.42 15.62
CA SER A 193 5.13 1.65 16.19
C SER A 193 4.88 1.21 17.63
N ARG A 194 4.00 1.91 18.38
CA ARG A 194 3.75 1.71 19.82
C ARG A 194 2.26 1.70 20.09
N PHE A 195 1.66 0.53 19.87
CA PHE A 195 0.22 0.32 20.14
C PHE A 195 -0.15 0.45 21.62
N ASP A 196 0.79 0.16 22.50
CA ASP A 196 0.66 0.21 23.95
C ASP A 196 0.54 1.64 24.52
N VAL A 197 0.84 2.67 23.71
CA VAL A 197 0.88 4.08 24.11
C VAL A 197 -0.31 4.84 23.52
N GLN A 198 -0.92 5.72 24.33
CA GLN A 198 -1.94 6.66 23.87
C GLN A 198 -1.28 7.92 23.30
N PHE A 199 -1.77 8.40 22.14
CA PHE A 199 -1.33 9.65 21.52
C PHE A 199 -2.51 10.61 21.33
N THR A 200 -2.33 11.85 21.77
CA THR A 200 -3.29 12.96 21.53
C THR A 200 -2.54 14.05 20.76
N LEU A 201 -3.00 14.42 19.58
CA LEU A 201 -2.44 15.51 18.79
C LEU A 201 -3.45 16.64 18.63
N ASN A 202 -3.08 17.83 19.09
CA ASN A 202 -3.85 19.05 18.95
C ASN A 202 -3.10 20.04 18.04
N HIS A 203 -3.83 20.74 17.17
CA HIS A 203 -3.30 21.81 16.33
C HIS A 203 -4.15 23.06 16.47
N ASN A 204 -3.53 24.19 16.86
CA ASN A 204 -4.22 25.46 17.12
C ASN A 204 -5.42 25.27 18.05
N GLN A 205 -5.23 24.56 19.17
CA GLN A 205 -6.22 24.26 20.21
C GLN A 205 -7.39 23.34 19.74
N ARG A 206 -7.31 22.74 18.53
CA ARG A 206 -8.28 21.77 18.05
C ARG A 206 -7.67 20.37 18.08
N SER A 207 -8.44 19.41 18.55
CA SER A 207 -8.02 18.01 18.53
C SER A 207 -8.07 17.48 17.09
N VAL A 208 -6.94 16.92 16.63
CA VAL A 208 -6.78 16.32 15.29
C VAL A 208 -6.81 14.79 15.39
N HIS A 209 -6.06 14.23 16.33
CA HIS A 209 -6.02 12.80 16.57
C HIS A 209 -6.11 12.47 18.05
N GLN A 210 -6.89 11.44 18.36
CA GLN A 210 -6.99 10.81 19.68
C GLN A 210 -6.85 9.29 19.49
N LEU A 211 -5.63 8.77 19.63
CA LEU A 211 -5.30 7.38 19.41
C LEU A 211 -5.11 6.70 20.77
N GLN A 212 -6.12 5.96 21.20
CA GLN A 212 -6.09 5.23 22.48
C GLN A 212 -5.08 4.08 22.45
N ALA A 213 -4.53 3.69 23.59
CA ALA A 213 -3.70 2.49 23.69
C ALA A 213 -4.50 1.26 23.22
N ALA A 214 -3.86 0.41 22.42
CA ALA A 214 -4.48 -0.77 21.82
C ALA A 214 -3.77 -2.03 22.33
N ARG A 215 -4.49 -2.89 23.06
CA ARG A 215 -3.97 -4.12 23.67
C ARG A 215 -4.44 -5.36 22.94
N SER A 216 -5.66 -5.35 22.40
CA SER A 216 -6.23 -6.42 21.60
C SER A 216 -5.97 -6.20 20.11
N ASP A 217 -6.05 -7.26 19.29
CA ASP A 217 -5.85 -7.16 17.85
C ASP A 217 -6.95 -6.32 17.18
N PHE A 218 -8.18 -6.37 17.68
CA PHE A 218 -9.26 -5.50 17.25
C PHE A 218 -8.94 -4.01 17.51
N GLU A 219 -8.40 -3.66 18.69
CA GLU A 219 -7.99 -2.28 18.99
C GLU A 219 -6.82 -1.83 18.12
N LYS A 220 -5.85 -2.73 17.79
CA LYS A 220 -4.76 -2.44 16.87
C LYS A 220 -5.31 -2.16 15.48
N GLN A 221 -6.21 -3.01 14.98
CA GLN A 221 -6.86 -2.82 13.68
C GLN A 221 -7.65 -1.51 13.63
N ARG A 222 -8.41 -1.18 14.69
CA ARG A 222 -9.11 0.10 14.81
C ARG A 222 -8.14 1.28 14.73
N ARG A 223 -6.99 1.23 15.42
CA ARG A 223 -5.96 2.28 15.33
C ARG A 223 -5.38 2.40 13.93
N VAL A 224 -5.11 1.29 13.26
CA VAL A 224 -4.67 1.29 11.86
C VAL A 224 -5.73 1.97 10.98
N GLY A 225 -7.01 1.68 11.18
CA GLY A 225 -8.12 2.35 10.49
C GLY A 225 -8.20 3.86 10.74
N LEU A 226 -7.93 4.31 11.97
CA LEU A 226 -7.88 5.74 12.29
C LEU A 226 -6.69 6.47 11.65
N VAL A 227 -5.58 5.79 11.44
CA VAL A 227 -4.34 6.37 10.85
C VAL A 227 -4.34 6.27 9.33
N CYS A 228 -4.65 5.11 8.78
CA CYS A 228 -4.56 4.81 7.34
C CYS A 228 -5.88 5.02 6.60
N GLY A 229 -6.98 5.20 7.32
CA GLY A 229 -8.34 5.29 6.81
C GLY A 229 -9.09 3.95 6.85
N PRO A 230 -10.43 3.96 7.02
CA PRO A 230 -11.24 2.75 7.10
C PRO A 230 -11.15 1.90 5.82
N ALA A 231 -11.13 2.55 4.65
CA ALA A 231 -11.01 1.87 3.37
C ALA A 231 -9.72 1.02 3.23
N PHE A 232 -8.62 1.38 3.92
CA PHE A 232 -7.42 0.55 3.96
C PHE A 232 -7.68 -0.76 4.72
N VAL A 233 -8.31 -0.69 5.89
CA VAL A 233 -8.59 -1.87 6.72
C VAL A 233 -9.58 -2.81 6.04
N GLU A 234 -10.64 -2.26 5.45
CA GLU A 234 -11.66 -3.01 4.70
C GLU A 234 -11.07 -3.75 3.48
N ASN A 235 -10.00 -3.22 2.91
CA ASN A 235 -9.32 -3.79 1.74
C ASN A 235 -7.90 -4.27 2.07
N SER A 236 -7.69 -4.83 3.24
CA SER A 236 -6.40 -5.38 3.66
C SER A 236 -6.56 -6.77 4.28
N VAL A 237 -5.48 -7.54 4.18
CA VAL A 237 -5.35 -8.86 4.82
C VAL A 237 -4.33 -8.76 5.93
N PHE A 238 -4.64 -9.40 7.07
CA PHE A 238 -3.69 -9.54 8.16
C PHE A 238 -2.76 -10.73 7.90
N VAL A 239 -1.47 -10.48 8.00
CA VAL A 239 -0.40 -11.46 7.82
C VAL A 239 0.28 -11.68 9.16
N ASP A 240 0.53 -12.91 9.56
CA ASP A 240 1.41 -13.27 10.68
C ASP A 240 2.14 -14.56 10.33
N MET A 241 3.42 -14.44 10.00
CA MET A 241 4.27 -15.55 9.58
C MET A 241 5.59 -15.52 10.31
N GLU A 242 6.01 -16.69 10.79
CA GLU A 242 7.29 -16.87 11.47
C GLU A 242 8.09 -17.99 10.80
N ARG A 243 9.34 -17.69 10.44
CA ARG A 243 10.27 -18.66 9.86
C ARG A 243 11.72 -18.24 10.08
N ALA A 244 12.58 -19.18 10.41
CA ALA A 244 14.04 -18.99 10.57
C ALA A 244 14.42 -17.86 11.55
N GLY A 245 13.63 -17.65 12.62
CA GLY A 245 13.87 -16.58 13.60
C GLY A 245 13.45 -15.18 13.13
N LEU A 246 12.76 -15.09 11.98
CA LEU A 246 12.11 -13.88 11.48
C LEU A 246 10.60 -14.01 11.66
N ARG A 247 9.95 -12.98 12.19
CA ARG A 247 8.48 -12.89 12.24
C ARG A 247 8.01 -11.64 11.52
N LEU A 248 7.16 -11.81 10.53
CA LEU A 248 6.47 -10.74 9.81
C LEU A 248 4.99 -10.76 10.19
N TRP A 249 4.48 -9.63 10.69
CA TRP A 249 3.06 -9.49 10.95
C TRP A 249 2.56 -8.09 10.56
N GLY A 250 1.25 -7.94 10.37
CA GLY A 250 0.63 -6.66 10.04
C GLY A 250 -0.40 -6.77 8.91
N TRP A 251 -0.69 -5.66 8.27
CA TRP A 251 -1.73 -5.51 7.25
C TRP A 251 -1.12 -5.17 5.90
N VAL A 252 -1.55 -5.88 4.87
CA VAL A 252 -1.19 -5.63 3.47
C VAL A 252 -2.46 -5.36 2.67
N SER A 253 -2.45 -4.34 1.82
CA SER A 253 -3.61 -4.05 0.99
C SER A 253 -3.84 -5.13 -0.06
N LEU A 254 -5.10 -5.36 -0.37
CA LEU A 254 -5.47 -6.11 -1.57
C LEU A 254 -5.02 -5.33 -2.82
N PRO A 255 -4.68 -5.99 -3.92
CA PRO A 255 -4.28 -5.32 -5.17
C PRO A 255 -5.33 -4.33 -5.69
N THR A 256 -6.61 -4.59 -5.40
CA THR A 256 -7.74 -3.69 -5.71
C THR A 256 -7.64 -2.34 -4.99
N PHE A 257 -7.04 -2.30 -3.79
CA PHE A 257 -6.77 -1.07 -3.05
C PHE A 257 -5.31 -0.65 -3.25
N SER A 258 -4.98 -0.13 -4.41
CA SER A 258 -3.66 0.40 -4.73
C SER A 258 -3.66 1.92 -4.80
N ARG A 259 -2.52 2.54 -4.50
CA ARG A 259 -2.36 3.99 -4.41
C ARG A 259 -1.58 4.54 -5.61
N SER A 260 -1.91 5.76 -6.06
CA SER A 260 -1.12 6.49 -7.07
C SER A 260 0.20 7.04 -6.51
N GLN A 261 0.32 7.14 -5.19
CA GLN A 261 1.52 7.59 -4.48
C GLN A 261 1.86 6.59 -3.36
N ALA A 262 3.14 6.51 -3.01
CA ALA A 262 3.65 5.65 -1.94
C ALA A 262 3.47 6.29 -0.54
N ASP A 263 2.24 6.71 -0.21
CA ASP A 263 1.88 7.47 0.98
C ASP A 263 1.46 6.59 2.18
N LEU A 264 0.95 5.38 1.93
CA LEU A 264 0.53 4.42 2.95
C LEU A 264 1.49 3.23 3.03
N GLN A 265 2.78 3.49 3.18
CA GLN A 265 3.82 2.48 3.26
C GLN A 265 4.57 2.58 4.59
N TYR A 266 4.12 1.79 5.58
CA TYR A 266 4.70 1.77 6.92
C TYR A 266 5.35 0.41 7.17
N PHE A 267 6.68 0.40 7.30
CA PHE A 267 7.45 -0.81 7.62
C PHE A 267 8.28 -0.59 8.87
N TYR A 268 8.19 -1.53 9.79
CA TYR A 268 8.86 -1.46 11.10
C TYR A 268 9.78 -2.65 11.27
N VAL A 269 10.98 -2.40 11.79
CA VAL A 269 11.94 -3.41 12.22
C VAL A 269 12.19 -3.25 13.72
N ASN A 270 11.83 -4.25 14.51
CA ASN A 270 11.92 -4.22 15.97
C ASN A 270 11.36 -2.92 16.58
N GLY A 271 10.19 -2.45 16.08
CA GLY A 271 9.52 -1.23 16.52
C GLY A 271 10.05 0.08 15.94
N ARG A 272 11.11 0.06 15.11
CA ARG A 272 11.64 1.24 14.41
C ARG A 272 11.09 1.32 13.01
N ILE A 273 10.61 2.50 12.59
CA ILE A 273 10.20 2.73 11.21
C ILE A 273 11.43 2.81 10.32
N ILE A 274 11.43 2.06 9.23
CA ILE A 274 12.49 2.07 8.23
C ILE A 274 11.95 2.32 6.83
N ARG A 275 12.83 2.83 5.95
CA ARG A 275 12.65 2.99 4.52
C ARG A 275 13.85 2.39 3.82
N ASP A 276 13.85 1.09 3.70
CA ASP A 276 14.96 0.33 3.12
C ASP A 276 14.63 -0.12 1.71
N LYS A 277 15.61 -0.05 0.81
CA LYS A 277 15.44 -0.40 -0.61
C LYS A 277 15.19 -1.89 -0.81
N LEU A 278 15.84 -2.75 -0.02
CA LEU A 278 15.68 -4.20 -0.09
C LEU A 278 14.26 -4.59 0.29
N VAL A 279 13.76 -4.04 1.40
CA VAL A 279 12.38 -4.27 1.86
C VAL A 279 11.37 -3.78 0.81
N ALA A 280 11.55 -2.56 0.30
CA ALA A 280 10.67 -2.00 -0.73
C ALA A 280 10.68 -2.86 -2.01
N HIS A 281 11.85 -3.38 -2.39
CA HIS A 281 11.99 -4.28 -3.54
C HIS A 281 11.27 -5.61 -3.31
N ALA A 282 11.48 -6.27 -2.15
CA ALA A 282 10.82 -7.53 -1.82
C ALA A 282 9.29 -7.41 -1.83
N ILE A 283 8.76 -6.32 -1.24
CA ILE A 283 7.31 -6.05 -1.24
C ILE A 283 6.82 -5.79 -2.66
N LYS A 284 7.51 -4.92 -3.43
CA LYS A 284 7.14 -4.64 -4.83
C LYS A 284 7.13 -5.92 -5.66
N GLN A 285 8.12 -6.80 -5.48
CA GLN A 285 8.20 -8.08 -6.18
C GLN A 285 7.04 -9.01 -5.80
N ALA A 286 6.61 -9.06 -4.52
CA ALA A 286 5.46 -9.86 -4.10
C ALA A 286 4.14 -9.41 -4.74
N TYR A 287 4.03 -8.12 -5.09
CA TYR A 287 2.87 -7.54 -5.76
C TYR A 287 2.99 -7.48 -7.28
N ARG A 288 4.12 -7.88 -7.87
CA ARG A 288 4.42 -7.66 -9.29
C ARG A 288 3.36 -8.20 -10.24
N ASP A 289 2.86 -9.41 -9.97
CA ASP A 289 1.93 -10.11 -10.85
C ASP A 289 0.46 -9.70 -10.66
N VAL A 290 0.17 -8.79 -9.72
CA VAL A 290 -1.20 -8.46 -9.31
C VAL A 290 -1.45 -6.95 -9.18
N LEU A 291 -0.42 -6.13 -9.35
CA LEU A 291 -0.54 -4.68 -9.21
C LEU A 291 -0.43 -3.99 -10.58
N PHE A 292 -1.36 -3.09 -10.86
CA PHE A 292 -1.34 -2.29 -12.09
C PHE A 292 -0.09 -1.40 -12.18
N HIS A 293 0.45 -1.20 -13.38
CA HIS A 293 1.61 -0.34 -13.64
C HIS A 293 1.43 1.08 -13.05
N GLY A 294 2.48 1.60 -12.41
CA GLY A 294 2.46 2.92 -11.78
C GLY A 294 1.64 3.01 -10.48
N ARG A 295 1.13 1.89 -9.97
CA ARG A 295 0.42 1.85 -8.68
C ARG A 295 1.34 1.34 -7.56
N HIS A 296 1.03 1.75 -6.34
CA HIS A 296 1.80 1.40 -5.15
C HIS A 296 0.93 0.61 -4.17
N PRO A 297 1.45 -0.50 -3.60
CA PRO A 297 0.76 -1.20 -2.53
C PRO A 297 0.73 -0.34 -1.27
N ALA A 298 -0.34 -0.47 -0.47
CA ALA A 298 -0.40 0.09 0.87
C ALA A 298 -0.17 -1.02 1.90
N TYR A 299 0.58 -0.73 2.95
CA TYR A 299 0.88 -1.71 3.99
C TYR A 299 1.28 -1.08 5.32
N VAL A 300 1.01 -1.81 6.40
CA VAL A 300 1.52 -1.56 7.75
C VAL A 300 2.11 -2.87 8.26
N LEU A 301 3.42 -3.03 8.14
CA LEU A 301 4.14 -4.28 8.39
C LEU A 301 5.19 -4.16 9.48
N TYR A 302 5.33 -5.22 10.26
CA TYR A 302 6.27 -5.32 11.37
C TYR A 302 7.14 -6.56 11.20
N LEU A 303 8.44 -6.35 11.07
CA LEU A 303 9.45 -7.40 11.04
C LEU A 303 10.16 -7.47 12.40
N GLN A 304 10.11 -8.62 13.02
CA GLN A 304 10.83 -8.93 14.27
C GLN A 304 11.97 -9.90 13.96
N LEU A 305 13.16 -9.58 14.44
CA LEU A 305 14.35 -10.41 14.31
C LEU A 305 15.30 -10.14 15.47
N ALA A 306 16.27 -11.03 15.67
CA ALA A 306 17.28 -10.85 16.71
C ALA A 306 18.02 -9.50 16.52
N PRO A 307 18.20 -8.69 17.57
CA PRO A 307 18.89 -7.40 17.47
C PRO A 307 20.28 -7.48 16.82
N ALA A 308 21.03 -8.55 17.07
CA ALA A 308 22.33 -8.79 16.47
C ALA A 308 22.30 -9.09 14.95
N ALA A 309 21.13 -9.33 14.37
CA ALA A 309 20.96 -9.59 12.94
C ALA A 309 20.71 -8.32 12.10
N VAL A 310 20.58 -7.16 12.74
CA VAL A 310 20.33 -5.87 12.07
C VAL A 310 21.19 -4.76 12.68
N ASP A 311 21.94 -4.06 11.82
CA ASP A 311 22.63 -2.82 12.18
C ASP A 311 21.73 -1.62 11.85
N VAL A 312 21.37 -0.85 12.87
CA VAL A 312 20.50 0.33 12.76
C VAL A 312 21.29 1.65 12.77
N ASN A 313 22.61 1.61 12.94
CA ASN A 313 23.48 2.78 13.00
C ASN A 313 24.11 3.13 11.65
N VAL A 314 23.37 2.98 10.55
CA VAL A 314 23.88 3.18 9.19
C VAL A 314 23.74 4.63 8.71
N HIS A 315 22.67 5.32 9.11
CA HIS A 315 22.35 6.68 8.64
C HIS A 315 21.99 7.61 9.80
N PRO A 316 22.32 8.92 9.74
CA PRO A 316 21.99 9.89 10.79
C PRO A 316 20.49 9.95 11.14
N THR A 317 19.61 9.80 10.15
CA THR A 317 18.15 9.80 10.33
C THR A 317 17.59 8.45 10.78
N LYS A 318 18.41 7.39 10.86
CA LYS A 318 18.04 6.03 11.28
C LYS A 318 16.91 5.39 10.46
N HIS A 319 16.70 5.84 9.22
CA HIS A 319 15.67 5.28 8.33
C HIS A 319 16.16 4.10 7.49
N GLU A 320 17.47 3.91 7.36
CA GLU A 320 18.09 2.79 6.66
C GLU A 320 18.73 1.84 7.67
N VAL A 321 18.68 0.56 7.38
CA VAL A 321 19.27 -0.49 8.20
C VAL A 321 20.11 -1.41 7.32
N ARG A 322 21.06 -2.13 7.93
CA ARG A 322 21.77 -3.21 7.25
C ARG A 322 21.42 -4.53 7.90
N PHE A 323 20.84 -5.43 7.15
CA PHE A 323 20.61 -6.79 7.60
C PHE A 323 21.88 -7.62 7.44
N ARG A 324 22.21 -8.42 8.45
CA ARG A 324 23.35 -9.34 8.42
C ARG A 324 23.22 -10.35 7.27
N ASP A 325 22.01 -10.88 7.07
CA ASP A 325 21.64 -11.74 5.94
C ASP A 325 20.51 -11.08 5.14
N SER A 326 20.91 -10.22 4.22
CA SER A 326 19.98 -9.45 3.37
C SER A 326 19.16 -10.35 2.46
N ARG A 327 19.75 -11.48 1.97
CA ARG A 327 19.06 -12.41 1.09
C ARG A 327 17.98 -13.18 1.83
N LEU A 328 18.28 -13.69 3.02
CA LEU A 328 17.30 -14.39 3.85
C LEU A 328 16.10 -13.50 4.17
N VAL A 329 16.32 -12.22 4.54
CA VAL A 329 15.25 -11.26 4.82
C VAL A 329 14.42 -10.99 3.56
N HIS A 330 15.06 -10.76 2.42
CA HIS A 330 14.39 -10.54 1.14
C HIS A 330 13.48 -11.72 0.77
N ASP A 331 14.03 -12.94 0.76
CA ASP A 331 13.32 -14.15 0.35
C ASP A 331 12.18 -14.49 1.33
N PHE A 332 12.38 -14.22 2.62
CA PHE A 332 11.33 -14.37 3.62
C PHE A 332 10.18 -13.39 3.40
N LEU A 333 10.46 -12.10 3.23
CA LEU A 333 9.45 -11.07 2.98
C LEU A 333 8.67 -11.37 1.69
N PHE A 334 9.39 -11.69 0.62
CA PHE A 334 8.77 -12.05 -0.66
C PHE A 334 7.84 -13.27 -0.50
N SER A 335 8.34 -14.38 0.07
CA SER A 335 7.57 -15.61 0.22
C SER A 335 6.33 -15.42 1.12
N ALA A 336 6.48 -14.71 2.25
CA ALA A 336 5.39 -14.44 3.17
C ALA A 336 4.26 -13.64 2.53
N LEU A 337 4.62 -12.55 1.84
CA LEU A 337 3.63 -11.68 1.18
C LEU A 337 3.02 -12.32 -0.05
N HIS A 338 3.85 -13.00 -0.86
CA HIS A 338 3.39 -13.74 -2.02
C HIS A 338 2.33 -14.79 -1.63
N LYS A 339 2.60 -15.55 -0.57
CA LYS A 339 1.65 -16.55 -0.06
C LYS A 339 0.36 -15.90 0.46
N ALA A 340 0.47 -14.83 1.26
CA ALA A 340 -0.70 -14.13 1.79
C ALA A 340 -1.60 -13.55 0.67
N LEU A 341 -0.98 -13.00 -0.39
CA LEU A 341 -1.73 -12.47 -1.54
C LEU A 341 -2.32 -13.57 -2.43
N ALA A 342 -1.71 -14.77 -2.49
CA ALA A 342 -2.22 -15.91 -3.24
C ALA A 342 -3.44 -16.55 -2.57
N GLU A 343 -3.51 -16.56 -1.24
CA GLU A 343 -4.61 -17.11 -0.45
C GLU A 343 -5.85 -16.21 -0.43
N VAL A 344 -5.75 -14.95 -0.88
CA VAL A 344 -6.87 -14.01 -0.92
C VAL A 344 -7.93 -14.47 -1.90
N ARG A 345 -9.11 -14.79 -1.36
CA ARG A 345 -10.33 -15.08 -2.13
C ARG A 345 -11.24 -13.85 -2.13
N PRO A 346 -12.06 -13.64 -3.19
CA PRO A 346 -13.05 -12.55 -3.20
C PRO A 346 -14.06 -12.59 -2.03
N GLU A 347 -14.22 -13.71 -1.37
CA GLU A 347 -15.07 -13.89 -0.17
C GLU A 347 -14.56 -13.09 1.03
N ASP A 348 -13.27 -12.89 1.14
CA ASP A 348 -12.64 -12.14 2.24
C ASP A 348 -13.08 -10.65 2.27
N HIS A 349 -13.57 -10.12 1.15
CA HIS A 349 -14.12 -8.76 1.05
C HIS A 349 -15.48 -8.59 1.74
N ILE A 350 -16.25 -9.67 1.91
CA ILE A 350 -17.62 -9.60 2.43
C ILE A 350 -17.63 -9.75 3.95
N ALA A 351 -16.71 -10.52 4.52
CA ALA A 351 -16.60 -10.70 5.96
C ALA A 351 -16.23 -9.40 6.69
N ALA A 352 -15.32 -8.60 6.12
CA ALA A 352 -14.88 -7.33 6.70
C ALA A 352 -15.99 -6.25 6.71
N SER A 353 -16.91 -6.27 5.71
CA SER A 353 -18.02 -5.32 5.63
C SER A 353 -19.23 -5.71 6.49
N ALA A 354 -19.41 -6.99 6.81
CA ALA A 354 -20.52 -7.48 7.64
C ALA A 354 -20.31 -7.18 9.14
N ASP A 355 -19.09 -7.30 9.64
CA ASP A 355 -18.76 -6.97 11.03
C ASP A 355 -18.81 -5.45 11.32
N ALA A 356 -18.56 -4.60 10.32
CA ALA A 356 -18.67 -3.15 10.45
C ALA A 356 -20.14 -2.66 10.58
N ALA A 357 -21.11 -3.45 10.12
CA ALA A 357 -22.53 -3.10 10.17
C ALA A 357 -23.20 -3.39 11.54
N GLN A 358 -22.52 -4.07 12.48
CA GLN A 358 -23.09 -4.45 13.79
C GLN A 358 -22.62 -3.57 14.97
N ALA A 359 -21.91 -2.47 14.72
CA ALA A 359 -21.62 -1.51 15.79
C ALA A 359 -22.86 -0.67 16.11
N PRO A 360 -23.31 -0.57 17.38
CA PRO A 360 -24.50 0.20 17.74
C PRO A 360 -24.28 1.69 17.46
N ALA A 361 -25.19 2.27 16.69
CA ALA A 361 -25.25 3.70 16.41
C ALA A 361 -25.53 4.45 17.71
N ASN A 362 -24.50 4.97 18.36
CA ASN A 362 -24.64 5.92 19.45
C ASN A 362 -24.87 7.31 18.85
N GLN A 363 -26.08 7.79 19.01
CA GLN A 363 -26.55 9.12 18.66
C GLN A 363 -25.66 10.18 19.31
N LEU A 364 -25.01 10.99 18.50
CA LEU A 364 -24.50 12.29 18.94
C LEU A 364 -25.26 13.36 18.18
N HIS A 365 -25.97 14.14 18.97
CA HIS A 365 -26.79 15.26 18.58
C HIS A 365 -25.98 16.34 17.84
N SER A 366 -26.60 16.77 16.82
CA SER A 366 -26.52 17.97 16.01
C SER A 366 -26.16 19.28 16.73
N GLY A 367 -25.34 20.05 16.05
CA GLY A 367 -25.21 21.50 16.23
C GLY A 367 -24.92 22.09 14.86
N ALA A 368 -25.92 22.77 14.33
CA ALA A 368 -26.07 23.31 12.98
C ALA A 368 -25.06 24.38 12.59
N SER A 369 -24.80 24.50 11.32
CA SER A 369 -25.13 25.71 10.53
C SER A 369 -24.98 25.40 9.04
N ASP A 370 -26.09 25.69 8.36
CA ASP A 370 -26.27 25.67 6.91
C ASP A 370 -25.32 26.62 6.19
N ASP A 371 -24.74 26.14 5.08
CA ASP A 371 -24.54 26.95 3.89
C ASP A 371 -24.67 26.03 2.66
N PHE A 372 -25.81 26.22 2.02
CA PHE A 372 -26.28 25.52 0.84
C PHE A 372 -25.51 26.00 -0.40
N TYR A 373 -24.84 25.10 -1.07
CA TYR A 373 -24.69 25.20 -2.53
C TYR A 373 -25.77 24.37 -3.20
N GLN A 374 -26.74 25.04 -3.80
CA GLN A 374 -27.78 24.44 -4.62
C GLN A 374 -27.15 23.87 -5.88
N MET A 375 -27.17 22.56 -6.02
CA MET A 375 -27.08 21.89 -7.32
C MET A 375 -28.46 21.90 -7.94
N GLU A 376 -28.59 22.56 -9.10
CA GLU A 376 -29.80 22.57 -9.93
C GLU A 376 -30.17 21.13 -10.34
N SER A 377 -31.34 20.72 -9.93
CA SER A 377 -31.97 19.49 -10.37
C SER A 377 -32.39 19.60 -11.85
N GLN A 378 -31.84 18.74 -12.68
CA GLN A 378 -32.32 18.58 -14.06
C GLN A 378 -33.76 18.05 -14.06
N LYS A 379 -34.64 18.78 -14.75
CA LYS A 379 -36.04 18.41 -14.98
C LYS A 379 -36.11 17.18 -15.89
N PRO A 380 -37.03 16.24 -15.64
CA PRO A 380 -37.27 15.12 -16.55
C PRO A 380 -37.89 15.61 -17.84
N LEU A 381 -37.34 15.18 -18.99
CA LEU A 381 -37.89 15.37 -20.31
C LEU A 381 -39.14 14.52 -20.46
N THR A 382 -40.29 15.16 -20.52
CA THR A 382 -41.56 14.54 -20.94
C THR A 382 -41.56 14.36 -22.44
N LEU A 383 -41.54 13.12 -22.90
CA LEU A 383 -41.83 12.78 -24.31
C LEU A 383 -43.32 12.92 -24.54
N SER A 384 -43.72 13.91 -25.36
CA SER A 384 -45.07 14.04 -25.90
C SER A 384 -45.28 12.98 -26.96
N GLU A 385 -46.22 12.09 -26.72
CA GLU A 385 -46.80 11.25 -27.77
C GLU A 385 -47.62 12.13 -28.73
N SER A 386 -47.20 12.24 -29.97
CA SER A 386 -48.03 12.77 -31.04
C SER A 386 -48.79 11.61 -31.70
N SER A 387 -50.06 11.55 -31.42
CA SER A 387 -51.04 10.72 -32.12
C SER A 387 -51.23 11.21 -33.55
N GLY A 388 -50.66 10.49 -34.49
CA GLY A 388 -50.98 10.63 -35.93
C GLY A 388 -51.90 9.50 -36.37
N VAL A 389 -53.15 9.80 -36.52
CA VAL A 389 -54.16 8.94 -37.15
C VAL A 389 -53.86 8.89 -38.62
N HIS A 390 -53.61 7.73 -39.21
CA HIS A 390 -53.78 7.47 -40.61
C HIS A 390 -54.78 6.33 -40.85
N GLN A 391 -55.77 6.68 -41.63
CA GLN A 391 -56.93 5.91 -42.01
C GLN A 391 -56.59 4.68 -42.85
N LEU A 392 -57.37 3.66 -42.56
CA LEU A 392 -57.60 2.43 -43.31
C LEU A 392 -57.87 2.61 -44.80
N SER A 393 -57.36 1.71 -45.58
CA SER A 393 -57.99 1.28 -46.80
C SER A 393 -58.14 -0.24 -46.82
N ASP A 394 -59.37 -0.66 -46.95
CA ASP A 394 -59.86 -2.02 -47.10
C ASP A 394 -59.23 -2.78 -48.28
N TYR A 395 -58.84 -4.03 -48.01
CA TYR A 395 -58.99 -5.10 -49.01
C TYR A 395 -59.49 -6.38 -48.35
N SER A 396 -60.74 -6.69 -48.60
CA SER A 396 -61.40 -7.94 -48.25
C SER A 396 -61.07 -9.06 -49.25
N ARG A 397 -61.15 -10.32 -48.71
CA ARG A 397 -61.29 -11.67 -49.30
C ARG A 397 -60.00 -12.51 -49.16
N SER A 398 -60.00 -13.65 -48.53
CA SER A 398 -60.97 -14.80 -48.61
C SER A 398 -60.59 -15.78 -47.46
N ALA A 399 -61.62 -16.40 -46.96
CA ALA A 399 -61.57 -17.46 -45.95
C ALA A 399 -60.95 -18.74 -46.54
N GLU A 400 -59.93 -19.28 -45.88
CA GLU A 400 -59.64 -20.72 -45.90
C GLU A 400 -59.27 -21.22 -44.51
N ARG A 401 -59.98 -22.29 -44.13
CA ARG A 401 -59.75 -23.08 -42.88
C ARG A 401 -58.29 -23.52 -42.76
N GLY A 402 -57.58 -23.08 -41.75
CA GLY A 402 -56.26 -23.60 -41.40
C GLY A 402 -56.21 -23.93 -39.92
N GLN A 403 -56.13 -25.19 -39.64
CA GLN A 403 -55.82 -25.95 -38.45
C GLN A 403 -55.17 -25.18 -37.31
N TYR A 404 -55.74 -25.35 -36.12
CA TYR A 404 -55.12 -25.04 -34.85
C TYR A 404 -53.78 -25.75 -34.74
N TYR A 405 -52.68 -24.94 -34.69
CA TYR A 405 -51.38 -25.42 -34.31
C TYR A 405 -51.39 -25.60 -32.78
N GLN A 406 -51.45 -26.85 -32.33
CA GLN A 406 -51.05 -27.18 -30.97
C GLN A 406 -49.53 -27.00 -30.87
N PRO A 407 -48.98 -26.22 -29.90
CA PRO A 407 -47.58 -26.24 -29.66
C PRO A 407 -47.22 -27.64 -29.11
N SER A 408 -46.51 -28.40 -29.91
CA SER A 408 -45.87 -29.62 -29.44
C SER A 408 -44.88 -29.24 -28.33
N ALA A 409 -45.15 -29.68 -27.13
CA ALA A 409 -44.21 -29.62 -26.03
C ALA A 409 -42.95 -30.41 -26.45
N GLN A 410 -41.96 -29.70 -26.94
CA GLN A 410 -40.62 -30.25 -26.99
C GLN A 410 -40.12 -30.41 -25.56
N PRO A 411 -39.53 -31.56 -25.19
CA PRO A 411 -39.02 -31.75 -23.88
C PRO A 411 -37.88 -30.76 -23.62
N ARG A 412 -37.94 -30.07 -22.51
CA ARG A 412 -36.85 -29.21 -22.00
C ARG A 412 -35.73 -30.13 -21.43
N PRO A 413 -34.65 -30.43 -22.19
CA PRO A 413 -33.63 -31.39 -21.69
C PRO A 413 -32.65 -30.79 -20.68
N GLN A 414 -32.78 -29.49 -20.32
CA GLN A 414 -31.76 -28.80 -19.55
C GLN A 414 -32.00 -28.74 -18.03
N LEU A 415 -33.24 -28.85 -17.56
CA LEU A 415 -33.50 -28.82 -16.11
C LEU A 415 -33.26 -30.19 -15.45
N ASP A 416 -33.55 -31.28 -16.15
CA ASP A 416 -33.35 -32.64 -15.62
C ASP A 416 -31.88 -33.07 -15.55
N SER A 417 -31.02 -32.47 -16.39
CA SER A 417 -29.57 -32.70 -16.32
C SER A 417 -28.90 -31.95 -15.18
N LEU A 418 -29.42 -30.78 -14.83
CA LEU A 418 -28.97 -30.01 -13.65
C LEU A 418 -29.40 -30.71 -12.34
N ALA A 419 -30.65 -31.18 -12.27
CA ALA A 419 -31.14 -31.92 -11.10
C ALA A 419 -30.32 -33.19 -10.83
N LYS A 420 -29.90 -33.91 -11.88
CA LYS A 420 -29.05 -35.11 -11.76
C LYS A 420 -27.61 -34.84 -11.31
N LEU A 421 -27.08 -33.61 -11.53
CA LEU A 421 -25.77 -33.21 -11.03
C LEU A 421 -25.77 -32.91 -9.51
N TYR A 422 -26.95 -32.63 -8.94
CA TYR A 422 -27.11 -32.37 -7.50
C TYR A 422 -27.53 -33.59 -6.68
N GLU A 423 -27.85 -34.74 -7.33
CA GLU A 423 -28.21 -35.99 -6.65
C GLU A 423 -27.02 -36.90 -6.30
N ALA A 424 -25.80 -36.57 -6.76
CA ALA A 424 -24.60 -37.26 -6.32
C ALA A 424 -24.06 -36.58 -5.07
N ASP A 425 -23.75 -37.35 -4.05
CA ASP A 425 -23.07 -36.96 -2.78
C ASP A 425 -21.61 -36.48 -3.01
N GLU A 426 -21.34 -35.85 -4.16
CA GLU A 426 -20.06 -35.24 -4.46
C GLU A 426 -20.06 -33.81 -3.89
N GLU A 427 -19.05 -33.48 -3.14
CA GLU A 427 -18.77 -32.14 -2.59
C GLU A 427 -18.87 -31.12 -3.70
N ILE A 428 -19.82 -30.16 -3.60
CA ILE A 428 -19.98 -29.09 -4.60
C ILE A 428 -18.68 -28.29 -4.64
N PRO A 429 -18.03 -28.11 -5.81
CA PRO A 429 -16.78 -27.41 -5.93
C PRO A 429 -16.89 -25.95 -5.44
N PRO A 430 -15.78 -25.31 -5.02
CA PRO A 430 -15.79 -23.93 -4.49
C PRO A 430 -16.44 -22.92 -5.42
N LEU A 431 -16.16 -22.95 -6.73
CA LEU A 431 -16.79 -22.08 -7.73
C LEU A 431 -18.11 -22.63 -8.27
N GLY A 432 -18.59 -23.76 -7.73
CA GLY A 432 -19.88 -24.33 -8.10
C GLY A 432 -19.95 -24.85 -9.53
N TYR A 433 -21.17 -24.90 -10.07
CA TYR A 433 -21.47 -25.31 -11.43
C TYR A 433 -22.09 -24.17 -12.23
N ALA A 434 -21.66 -24.03 -13.48
CA ALA A 434 -22.17 -23.02 -14.41
C ALA A 434 -23.66 -23.22 -14.72
N ILE A 435 -24.45 -22.14 -14.61
CA ILE A 435 -25.88 -22.12 -14.91
C ILE A 435 -26.15 -21.44 -16.26
N ALA A 436 -25.44 -20.34 -16.54
CA ALA A 436 -25.66 -19.55 -17.73
C ALA A 436 -24.44 -18.67 -18.07
N GLN A 437 -24.41 -18.18 -19.30
CA GLN A 437 -23.51 -17.13 -19.74
C GLN A 437 -24.28 -15.83 -19.98
N LEU A 438 -23.79 -14.71 -19.45
CA LEU A 438 -24.39 -13.39 -19.61
C LEU A 438 -23.58 -12.58 -20.63
N HIS A 439 -24.25 -12.15 -21.72
CA HIS A 439 -23.66 -11.32 -22.80
C HIS A 439 -22.37 -11.84 -23.43
N GLY A 440 -22.05 -13.13 -23.30
CA GLY A 440 -20.78 -13.67 -23.80
C GLY A 440 -19.54 -13.16 -23.04
N ILE A 441 -19.75 -12.56 -21.86
CA ILE A 441 -18.68 -11.94 -21.03
C ILE A 441 -18.59 -12.64 -19.69
N TYR A 442 -19.72 -12.83 -19.00
CA TYR A 442 -19.75 -13.37 -17.66
C TYR A 442 -20.33 -14.79 -17.62
N ILE A 443 -19.74 -15.65 -16.80
CA ILE A 443 -20.30 -16.94 -16.42
C ILE A 443 -21.03 -16.75 -15.11
N LEU A 444 -22.28 -17.21 -15.03
CA LEU A 444 -23.04 -17.32 -13.81
C LEU A 444 -22.94 -18.77 -13.33
N ALA A 445 -22.47 -18.96 -12.10
CA ALA A 445 -22.34 -20.27 -11.48
C ALA A 445 -23.01 -20.28 -10.11
N GLN A 446 -23.50 -21.44 -9.70
CA GLN A 446 -24.13 -21.64 -8.39
C GLN A 446 -23.30 -22.62 -7.57
N ASN A 447 -22.95 -22.20 -6.35
CA ASN A 447 -22.42 -23.09 -5.32
C ASN A 447 -23.46 -23.35 -4.22
N LYS A 448 -23.08 -23.99 -3.12
CA LYS A 448 -24.00 -24.30 -2.00
C LYS A 448 -24.51 -23.04 -1.29
N ASP A 449 -23.79 -21.93 -1.32
CA ASP A 449 -23.99 -20.74 -0.48
C ASP A 449 -24.55 -19.54 -1.27
N GLY A 450 -24.53 -19.59 -2.62
CA GLY A 450 -25.02 -18.47 -3.43
C GLY A 450 -24.65 -18.49 -4.91
N LEU A 451 -24.61 -17.29 -5.49
CA LEU A 451 -24.29 -17.04 -6.89
C LEU A 451 -22.86 -16.55 -7.06
N ILE A 452 -22.15 -17.14 -8.00
CA ILE A 452 -20.81 -16.69 -8.42
C ILE A 452 -20.91 -16.11 -9.84
N VAL A 453 -20.33 -14.92 -10.03
CA VAL A 453 -20.24 -14.26 -11.34
C VAL A 453 -18.78 -14.18 -11.72
N VAL A 454 -18.39 -14.82 -12.82
CA VAL A 454 -17.00 -14.91 -13.29
C VAL A 454 -16.85 -14.10 -14.57
N ASP A 455 -15.85 -13.20 -14.64
CA ASP A 455 -15.39 -12.62 -15.89
C ASP A 455 -14.54 -13.65 -16.64
N MET A 456 -15.12 -14.27 -17.69
CA MET A 456 -14.47 -15.36 -18.41
C MET A 456 -13.21 -14.94 -19.14
N HIS A 457 -13.11 -13.67 -19.57
CA HIS A 457 -11.93 -13.15 -20.25
C HIS A 457 -10.77 -12.99 -19.27
N ALA A 458 -11.02 -12.30 -18.15
CA ALA A 458 -10.04 -12.11 -17.10
C ALA A 458 -9.57 -13.44 -16.48
N ALA A 459 -10.48 -14.39 -16.30
CA ALA A 459 -10.17 -15.73 -15.80
C ALA A 459 -9.26 -16.50 -16.78
N HIS A 460 -9.59 -16.52 -18.07
CA HIS A 460 -8.81 -17.23 -19.07
C HIS A 460 -7.42 -16.60 -19.29
N GLU A 461 -7.33 -15.27 -19.27
CA GLU A 461 -6.07 -14.54 -19.30
C GLU A 461 -5.15 -14.97 -18.15
N ARG A 462 -5.67 -15.03 -16.93
CA ARG A 462 -4.90 -15.45 -15.75
C ARG A 462 -4.46 -16.91 -15.84
N ILE A 463 -5.35 -17.81 -16.20
CA ILE A 463 -5.00 -19.24 -16.39
C ILE A 463 -3.89 -19.41 -17.43
N THR A 464 -4.00 -18.69 -18.56
CA THR A 464 -3.01 -18.73 -19.62
C THR A 464 -1.66 -18.22 -19.14
N TYR A 465 -1.64 -17.09 -18.43
CA TYR A 465 -0.43 -16.51 -17.85
C TYR A 465 0.28 -17.49 -16.89
N GLU A 466 -0.44 -18.07 -15.92
CA GLU A 466 0.16 -18.98 -14.96
C GLU A 466 0.66 -20.27 -15.62
N ARG A 467 -0.04 -20.79 -16.64
CA ARG A 467 0.42 -21.92 -17.42
C ARG A 467 1.69 -21.60 -18.22
N MET A 468 1.79 -20.41 -18.80
CA MET A 468 3.00 -19.97 -19.52
C MET A 468 4.16 -19.75 -18.54
N LYS A 469 3.92 -19.16 -17.39
CA LYS A 469 4.91 -18.94 -16.34
C LYS A 469 5.46 -20.28 -15.80
N ALA A 470 4.59 -21.23 -15.50
CA ALA A 470 4.98 -22.59 -15.07
C ALA A 470 5.78 -23.33 -16.15
N ALA A 471 5.38 -23.21 -17.41
CA ALA A 471 6.10 -23.82 -18.53
C ALA A 471 7.49 -23.19 -18.75
N SER A 472 7.61 -21.87 -18.58
CA SER A 472 8.88 -21.15 -18.69
C SER A 472 9.87 -21.52 -17.59
N LEU A 473 9.38 -21.72 -16.35
CA LEU A 473 10.22 -22.16 -15.21
C LEU A 473 10.71 -23.61 -15.37
N ASN A 474 9.97 -24.48 -16.07
CA ASN A 474 10.27 -25.89 -16.30
C ASN A 474 11.05 -26.15 -17.62
N GLU A 475 11.73 -25.14 -18.11
CA GLU A 475 12.68 -25.16 -19.24
C GLU A 475 12.13 -25.23 -20.66
N GLN A 476 10.83 -25.32 -20.97
CA GLN A 476 10.39 -25.09 -22.37
C GLN A 476 8.91 -24.73 -22.52
N LEU A 477 8.63 -23.51 -23.00
CA LEU A 477 7.36 -23.23 -23.66
C LEU A 477 7.24 -24.10 -24.92
N LYS A 478 6.25 -25.00 -24.94
CA LYS A 478 6.00 -25.83 -26.13
C LYS A 478 5.63 -24.94 -27.29
N MET A 479 6.43 -24.97 -28.36
CA MET A 479 6.21 -24.21 -29.58
C MET A 479 5.38 -25.02 -30.57
N GLN A 480 4.58 -24.33 -31.36
CA GLN A 480 3.82 -24.91 -32.47
C GLN A 480 4.20 -24.22 -33.77
N PRO A 481 4.68 -24.96 -34.80
CA PRO A 481 4.88 -24.41 -36.12
C PRO A 481 3.55 -23.94 -36.73
N LEU A 482 3.58 -22.77 -37.33
CA LEU A 482 2.45 -22.24 -38.08
C LEU A 482 2.35 -22.97 -39.43
N LEU A 483 1.18 -23.45 -39.79
CA LEU A 483 0.94 -24.12 -41.09
C LEU A 483 1.31 -23.20 -42.27
N VAL A 484 1.05 -21.90 -42.12
CA VAL A 484 1.47 -20.85 -43.04
C VAL A 484 2.24 -19.82 -42.23
N PRO A 485 3.54 -19.57 -42.51
CA PRO A 485 4.27 -18.52 -41.84
C PRO A 485 3.63 -17.16 -42.08
N VAL A 486 3.57 -16.33 -41.02
CA VAL A 486 2.95 -15.01 -41.05
C VAL A 486 4.00 -13.95 -41.33
N SER A 487 3.88 -13.25 -42.47
CA SER A 487 4.74 -12.12 -42.81
C SER A 487 4.13 -10.83 -42.24
N ILE A 488 4.94 -10.08 -41.49
CA ILE A 488 4.54 -8.84 -40.81
C ILE A 488 5.41 -7.70 -41.34
N ALA A 489 4.78 -6.63 -41.83
CA ALA A 489 5.47 -5.40 -42.16
C ALA A 489 5.74 -4.62 -40.88
N VAL A 490 6.98 -4.31 -40.57
CA VAL A 490 7.44 -3.63 -39.36
C VAL A 490 8.33 -2.45 -39.70
N SER A 491 8.57 -1.54 -38.78
CA SER A 491 9.59 -0.50 -38.98
C SER A 491 11.00 -1.08 -38.96
N GLN A 492 11.97 -0.37 -39.52
CA GLN A 492 13.36 -0.80 -39.50
C GLN A 492 13.86 -1.02 -38.05
N THR A 493 13.49 -0.17 -37.13
CA THR A 493 13.83 -0.29 -35.69
C THR A 493 13.25 -1.56 -35.05
N GLU A 494 12.02 -1.92 -35.38
CA GLU A 494 11.41 -3.18 -34.91
C GLU A 494 12.08 -4.41 -35.54
N ALA A 495 12.45 -4.32 -36.83
CA ALA A 495 13.16 -5.40 -37.50
C ALA A 495 14.59 -5.60 -36.93
N ASP A 496 15.31 -4.51 -36.64
CA ASP A 496 16.61 -4.55 -35.98
C ASP A 496 16.51 -5.16 -34.57
N CYS A 497 15.50 -4.73 -33.78
CA CYS A 497 15.22 -5.29 -32.47
C CYS A 497 14.88 -6.79 -32.52
N ALA A 498 14.05 -7.21 -33.47
CA ALA A 498 13.67 -8.60 -33.66
C ALA A 498 14.90 -9.50 -33.97
N GLU A 499 15.88 -8.99 -34.72
CA GLU A 499 17.11 -9.67 -35.03
C GLU A 499 18.08 -9.70 -33.84
N GLU A 500 18.28 -8.58 -33.14
CA GLU A 500 19.14 -8.47 -31.97
C GLU A 500 18.63 -9.29 -30.76
N GLN A 501 17.32 -9.37 -30.56
CA GLN A 501 16.69 -10.07 -29.44
C GLN A 501 16.13 -11.45 -29.79
N ARG A 502 16.63 -12.04 -30.87
CA ARG A 502 16.16 -13.33 -31.40
C ARG A 502 16.17 -14.44 -30.34
N GLU A 503 17.22 -14.54 -29.53
CA GLU A 503 17.34 -15.56 -28.49
C GLU A 503 16.30 -15.36 -27.38
N THR A 504 16.04 -14.13 -27.00
CA THR A 504 15.01 -13.78 -26.01
C THR A 504 13.61 -14.13 -26.53
N LEU A 505 13.31 -13.78 -27.77
CA LEU A 505 12.03 -14.10 -28.41
C LEU A 505 11.83 -15.61 -28.56
N LEU A 506 12.89 -16.34 -28.89
CA LEU A 506 12.86 -17.81 -28.91
C LEU A 506 12.62 -18.41 -27.53
N GLY A 507 13.20 -17.82 -26.48
CA GLY A 507 12.92 -18.19 -25.08
C GLY A 507 11.46 -17.97 -24.67
N LEU A 508 10.79 -16.98 -25.26
CA LEU A 508 9.35 -16.74 -25.11
C LEU A 508 8.49 -17.65 -26.03
N GLY A 509 9.11 -18.56 -26.79
CA GLY A 509 8.44 -19.47 -27.69
C GLY A 509 8.01 -18.85 -29.02
N ILE A 510 8.57 -17.70 -29.40
CA ILE A 510 8.31 -17.01 -30.67
C ILE A 510 9.54 -17.19 -31.55
N GLU A 511 9.39 -17.95 -32.66
CA GLU A 511 10.43 -18.06 -33.68
C GLU A 511 10.09 -17.15 -34.86
N LEU A 512 10.96 -16.18 -35.08
CA LEU A 512 10.82 -15.23 -36.19
C LEU A 512 12.16 -15.04 -36.93
N GLU A 513 12.07 -14.58 -38.19
CA GLU A 513 13.20 -14.34 -39.05
C GLU A 513 12.99 -13.04 -39.83
N ARG A 514 14.02 -12.21 -39.94
CA ARG A 514 14.02 -11.03 -40.80
C ARG A 514 14.22 -11.43 -42.25
N VAL A 515 13.31 -11.05 -43.13
CA VAL A 515 13.36 -11.37 -44.56
C VAL A 515 13.64 -10.15 -45.43
N ALA A 516 13.40 -8.93 -44.93
CA ALA A 516 13.69 -7.67 -45.60
C ALA A 516 13.94 -6.56 -44.55
N GLN A 517 14.33 -5.34 -45.02
CA GLN A 517 14.62 -4.22 -44.11
C GLN A 517 13.43 -3.87 -43.19
N GLU A 518 12.20 -3.99 -43.66
CA GLU A 518 10.98 -3.63 -42.95
C GLU A 518 9.98 -4.81 -42.92
N SER A 519 10.49 -6.06 -42.90
CA SER A 519 9.63 -7.24 -42.88
C SER A 519 10.27 -8.39 -42.09
N ILE A 520 9.46 -9.00 -41.24
CA ILE A 520 9.76 -10.20 -40.47
C ILE A 520 8.77 -11.32 -40.81
N VAL A 521 9.17 -12.56 -40.66
CA VAL A 521 8.32 -13.74 -40.83
C VAL A 521 8.30 -14.53 -39.54
N VAL A 522 7.11 -14.79 -38.99
CA VAL A 522 6.91 -15.63 -37.82
C VAL A 522 6.66 -17.06 -38.27
N ARG A 523 7.43 -18.00 -37.72
CA ARG A 523 7.38 -19.44 -38.07
C ARG A 523 6.74 -20.29 -36.99
N GLN A 524 6.96 -19.95 -35.70
CA GLN A 524 6.43 -20.68 -34.56
C GLN A 524 5.94 -19.71 -33.47
N VAL A 525 4.93 -20.16 -32.73
CA VAL A 525 4.39 -19.47 -31.56
C VAL A 525 4.15 -20.47 -30.44
N PRO A 526 4.01 -20.04 -29.16
CA PRO A 526 3.63 -20.95 -28.08
C PRO A 526 2.31 -21.66 -28.37
N THR A 527 2.25 -22.95 -28.10
CA THR A 527 1.05 -23.79 -28.32
C THR A 527 -0.20 -23.22 -27.66
N LEU A 528 -0.04 -22.57 -26.49
CA LEU A 528 -1.14 -21.91 -25.77
C LEU A 528 -1.71 -20.71 -26.52
N LEU A 529 -0.96 -20.13 -27.48
CA LEU A 529 -1.33 -18.93 -28.25
C LEU A 529 -1.64 -19.23 -29.72
N LYS A 530 -1.78 -20.50 -30.09
CA LYS A 530 -1.97 -20.95 -31.48
C LYS A 530 -3.17 -20.32 -32.18
N ASP A 531 -4.22 -19.99 -31.44
CA ASP A 531 -5.48 -19.42 -31.93
C ASP A 531 -5.52 -17.88 -31.84
N SER A 532 -4.43 -17.24 -31.41
CA SER A 532 -4.30 -15.79 -31.26
C SER A 532 -4.07 -15.09 -32.62
N ASN A 533 -4.22 -13.76 -32.61
CA ASN A 533 -3.76 -12.94 -33.72
C ASN A 533 -2.24 -12.79 -33.66
N VAL A 534 -1.51 -13.64 -34.39
CA VAL A 534 -0.04 -13.71 -34.38
C VAL A 534 0.61 -12.37 -34.76
N GLU A 535 0.05 -11.63 -35.73
CA GLU A 535 0.59 -10.32 -36.13
C GLU A 535 0.55 -9.32 -34.95
N GLN A 536 -0.62 -9.18 -34.31
CA GLN A 536 -0.77 -8.25 -33.20
C GLN A 536 0.05 -8.69 -31.96
N LEU A 537 0.08 -9.98 -31.65
CA LEU A 537 0.90 -10.54 -30.60
C LEU A 537 2.38 -10.14 -30.76
N VAL A 538 2.94 -10.35 -31.96
CA VAL A 538 4.36 -10.07 -32.21
C VAL A 538 4.65 -8.57 -32.18
N ARG A 539 3.74 -7.72 -32.68
CA ARG A 539 3.90 -6.26 -32.60
C ARG A 539 3.94 -5.77 -31.16
N ASP A 540 3.03 -6.25 -30.31
CA ASP A 540 2.96 -5.82 -28.93
C ASP A 540 4.17 -6.31 -28.13
N VAL A 541 4.61 -7.56 -28.33
CA VAL A 541 5.84 -8.07 -27.71
C VAL A 541 7.08 -7.29 -28.18
N LEU A 542 7.20 -6.96 -29.46
CA LEU A 542 8.32 -6.15 -29.96
C LEU A 542 8.29 -4.72 -29.39
N SER A 543 7.12 -4.13 -29.24
CA SER A 543 6.94 -2.82 -28.60
C SER A 543 7.46 -2.83 -27.16
N ASP A 544 7.10 -3.85 -26.38
CA ASP A 544 7.54 -4.01 -25.00
C ASP A 544 9.08 -4.23 -24.92
N VAL A 545 9.62 -5.09 -25.80
CA VAL A 545 11.05 -5.35 -25.88
C VAL A 545 11.84 -4.08 -26.23
N LEU A 546 11.34 -3.26 -27.14
CA LEU A 546 11.93 -1.95 -27.47
C LEU A 546 11.91 -0.98 -26.29
N GLU A 547 10.83 -0.96 -25.52
CA GLU A 547 10.69 -0.11 -24.32
C GLU A 547 11.70 -0.51 -23.23
N TYR A 548 11.94 -1.79 -23.03
CA TYR A 548 12.91 -2.28 -22.03
C TYR A 548 14.37 -2.07 -22.43
N GLY A 549 14.71 -2.07 -23.69
CA GLY A 549 15.95 -1.61 -24.32
C GLY A 549 17.16 -2.53 -24.16
N SER A 550 17.45 -3.16 -23.03
CA SER A 550 18.62 -4.03 -22.82
C SER A 550 18.23 -5.44 -22.42
N SER A 551 19.02 -6.46 -22.83
CA SER A 551 18.75 -7.87 -22.51
C SER A 551 18.59 -8.16 -21.02
N GLU A 552 19.36 -7.48 -20.15
CA GLU A 552 19.20 -7.61 -18.69
C GLU A 552 17.85 -7.08 -18.20
N ARG A 553 17.37 -5.97 -18.77
CA ARG A 553 16.05 -5.41 -18.45
C ARG A 553 14.94 -6.28 -19.00
N ILE A 554 15.08 -6.80 -20.19
CA ILE A 554 14.12 -7.73 -20.79
C ILE A 554 13.99 -8.98 -19.92
N GLN A 555 15.11 -9.56 -19.45
CA GLN A 555 15.10 -10.70 -18.53
C GLN A 555 14.43 -10.36 -17.21
N ALA A 556 14.65 -9.15 -16.66
CA ALA A 556 14.00 -8.68 -15.44
C ALA A 556 12.48 -8.47 -15.61
N HIS A 557 12.00 -8.22 -16.84
CA HIS A 557 10.59 -7.99 -17.18
C HIS A 557 9.94 -9.18 -17.92
N HIS A 558 10.55 -10.35 -17.85
CA HIS A 558 10.08 -11.57 -18.51
C HIS A 558 8.59 -11.88 -18.18
N ASP A 559 8.18 -11.73 -16.92
CA ASP A 559 6.80 -11.96 -16.50
C ASP A 559 5.82 -10.95 -17.10
N GLU A 560 6.26 -9.72 -17.36
CA GLU A 560 5.44 -8.68 -18.03
C GLU A 560 5.22 -9.04 -19.49
N LEU A 561 6.26 -9.55 -20.19
CA LEU A 561 6.13 -10.07 -21.54
C LEU A 561 5.18 -11.28 -21.61
N LEU A 562 5.28 -12.21 -20.65
CA LEU A 562 4.32 -13.32 -20.55
C LEU A 562 2.89 -12.83 -20.29
N SER A 563 2.69 -11.76 -19.52
CA SER A 563 1.38 -11.15 -19.29
C SER A 563 0.80 -10.57 -20.58
N THR A 564 1.59 -9.79 -21.33
CA THR A 564 1.21 -9.27 -22.66
C THR A 564 0.82 -10.41 -23.61
N MET A 565 1.61 -11.48 -23.65
CA MET A 565 1.33 -12.65 -24.46
C MET A 565 0.02 -13.36 -24.04
N ALA A 566 -0.23 -13.50 -22.74
CA ALA A 566 -1.43 -14.15 -22.20
C ALA A 566 -2.72 -13.41 -22.58
N CYS A 567 -2.70 -12.07 -22.64
CA CYS A 567 -3.81 -11.26 -23.13
C CYS A 567 -4.24 -11.63 -24.55
N HIS A 568 -3.30 -11.99 -25.42
CA HIS A 568 -3.59 -12.45 -26.79
C HIS A 568 -4.13 -13.87 -26.87
N GLY A 569 -3.84 -14.72 -25.89
CA GLY A 569 -4.34 -16.09 -25.78
C GLY A 569 -5.73 -16.22 -25.19
N SER A 570 -6.29 -15.12 -24.63
CA SER A 570 -7.56 -15.17 -23.92
C SER A 570 -8.74 -15.41 -24.85
N VAL A 571 -9.79 -16.05 -24.33
CA VAL A 571 -11.06 -16.25 -25.06
C VAL A 571 -11.60 -14.90 -25.50
N ARG A 572 -11.84 -14.71 -26.81
CA ARG A 572 -12.39 -13.46 -27.32
C ARG A 572 -13.70 -13.13 -26.63
N ALA A 573 -13.86 -11.89 -26.20
CA ALA A 573 -15.14 -11.39 -25.71
C ALA A 573 -16.25 -11.71 -26.74
N ASN A 574 -17.43 -12.11 -26.25
CA ASN A 574 -18.61 -12.54 -27.03
C ASN A 574 -18.56 -13.98 -27.62
N ARG A 575 -17.59 -14.84 -27.26
CA ARG A 575 -17.69 -16.26 -27.55
C ARG A 575 -18.74 -16.90 -26.66
N HIS A 576 -19.70 -17.60 -27.27
CA HIS A 576 -20.66 -18.42 -26.51
C HIS A 576 -19.99 -19.74 -26.13
N LEU A 577 -19.92 -19.98 -24.82
CA LEU A 577 -19.42 -21.21 -24.23
C LEU A 577 -20.59 -22.16 -23.94
N THR A 578 -20.36 -23.45 -24.12
CA THR A 578 -21.29 -24.48 -23.64
C THR A 578 -21.14 -24.67 -22.12
N ILE A 579 -22.13 -25.24 -21.46
CA ILE A 579 -22.08 -25.54 -20.01
C ILE A 579 -20.83 -26.39 -19.64
N PRO A 580 -20.46 -27.46 -20.41
CA PRO A 580 -19.21 -28.19 -20.15
C PRO A 580 -17.96 -27.32 -20.27
N GLU A 581 -17.85 -26.41 -21.26
CA GLU A 581 -16.71 -25.49 -21.41
C GLU A 581 -16.64 -24.51 -20.26
N MET A 582 -17.77 -23.96 -19.81
CA MET A 582 -17.83 -23.08 -18.64
C MET A 582 -17.38 -23.81 -17.37
N ASN A 583 -17.88 -25.03 -17.15
CA ASN A 583 -17.45 -25.84 -16.00
C ASN A 583 -15.96 -26.20 -16.07
N SER A 584 -15.41 -26.47 -17.26
CA SER A 584 -13.98 -26.70 -17.42
C SER A 584 -13.18 -25.46 -17.02
N LEU A 585 -13.61 -24.27 -17.42
CA LEU A 585 -12.98 -23.01 -17.03
C LEU A 585 -13.00 -22.79 -15.51
N LEU A 586 -14.14 -23.08 -14.85
CA LEU A 586 -14.25 -22.99 -13.39
C LEU A 586 -13.28 -23.94 -12.68
N ARG A 587 -13.15 -25.18 -13.15
CA ARG A 587 -12.17 -26.17 -12.61
C ARG A 587 -10.72 -25.72 -12.86
N ASP A 588 -10.43 -25.19 -14.04
CA ASP A 588 -9.12 -24.62 -14.34
C ASP A 588 -8.79 -23.44 -13.40
N MET A 589 -9.77 -22.58 -13.09
CA MET A 589 -9.59 -21.49 -12.11
C MET A 589 -9.26 -22.03 -10.72
N GLU A 590 -9.99 -23.06 -10.26
CA GLU A 590 -9.73 -23.66 -8.94
C GLU A 590 -8.35 -24.31 -8.83
N ALA A 591 -7.84 -24.85 -9.94
CA ALA A 591 -6.51 -25.44 -10.01
C ALA A 591 -5.39 -24.42 -10.23
N THR A 592 -5.73 -23.17 -10.61
CA THR A 592 -4.76 -22.13 -10.95
C THR A 592 -4.47 -21.24 -9.74
N GLU A 593 -3.21 -21.06 -9.43
CA GLU A 593 -2.77 -20.15 -8.39
C GLU A 593 -3.20 -18.71 -8.73
N ARG A 594 -3.71 -17.97 -7.73
CA ARG A 594 -4.17 -16.56 -7.88
C ARG A 594 -5.28 -16.34 -8.90
N SER A 595 -6.05 -17.34 -9.21
CA SER A 595 -7.15 -17.23 -10.19
C SER A 595 -8.24 -16.23 -9.79
N GLY A 596 -8.29 -15.80 -8.54
CA GLY A 596 -9.21 -14.76 -8.05
C GLY A 596 -8.93 -13.35 -8.59
N GLN A 597 -7.80 -13.14 -9.27
CA GLN A 597 -7.39 -11.84 -9.79
C GLN A 597 -6.77 -11.97 -11.19
N CYS A 598 -7.09 -11.04 -12.10
CA CYS A 598 -6.44 -10.96 -13.41
C CYS A 598 -5.00 -10.40 -13.30
N ASN A 599 -4.24 -10.43 -14.39
CA ASN A 599 -2.88 -9.90 -14.45
C ASN A 599 -2.79 -8.39 -14.11
N HIS A 600 -3.91 -7.67 -14.15
CA HIS A 600 -4.04 -6.25 -13.84
C HIS A 600 -4.58 -6.00 -12.41
N GLY A 601 -4.73 -7.04 -11.58
CA GLY A 601 -5.19 -6.95 -10.20
C GLY A 601 -6.70 -6.74 -10.02
N ARG A 602 -7.53 -6.91 -11.08
CA ARG A 602 -8.99 -6.87 -10.98
C ARG A 602 -9.51 -8.24 -10.56
N PRO A 603 -10.59 -8.32 -9.75
CA PRO A 603 -11.23 -9.59 -9.46
C PRO A 603 -11.67 -10.28 -10.76
N THR A 604 -11.38 -11.58 -10.87
CA THR A 604 -11.84 -12.42 -11.98
C THR A 604 -13.23 -12.99 -11.72
N TRP A 605 -13.67 -13.01 -10.47
CA TRP A 605 -15.00 -13.44 -10.07
C TRP A 605 -15.46 -12.71 -8.80
N VAL A 606 -16.76 -12.67 -8.58
CA VAL A 606 -17.41 -12.09 -7.41
C VAL A 606 -18.48 -13.06 -6.90
N TYR A 607 -18.74 -13.03 -5.59
CA TYR A 607 -19.72 -13.86 -4.92
C TYR A 607 -20.90 -13.04 -4.41
N GLN A 608 -22.12 -13.58 -4.54
CA GLN A 608 -23.35 -13.01 -4.00
C GLN A 608 -24.03 -14.07 -3.13
N SER A 609 -24.05 -13.90 -1.82
CA SER A 609 -24.73 -14.82 -0.92
C SER A 609 -26.25 -14.79 -1.12
N LEU A 610 -26.93 -15.88 -0.75
CA LEU A 610 -28.39 -15.93 -0.74
C LEU A 610 -28.98 -14.83 0.14
N ASP A 611 -28.40 -14.56 1.30
CA ASP A 611 -28.81 -13.45 2.18
C ASP A 611 -28.69 -12.08 1.52
N ALA A 612 -27.62 -11.85 0.72
CA ALA A 612 -27.47 -10.61 -0.03
C ALA A 612 -28.53 -10.48 -1.12
N LEU A 613 -28.83 -11.57 -1.80
CA LEU A 613 -29.91 -11.62 -2.79
C LEU A 613 -31.28 -11.41 -2.14
N ASP A 614 -31.58 -12.05 -1.00
CA ASP A 614 -32.84 -11.87 -0.27
C ASP A 614 -33.05 -10.44 0.20
N LYS A 615 -31.97 -9.76 0.66
CA LYS A 615 -32.02 -8.33 1.01
C LYS A 615 -32.40 -7.45 -0.18
N LEU A 616 -31.95 -7.76 -1.40
CA LEU A 616 -32.36 -7.02 -2.60
C LEU A 616 -33.87 -7.11 -2.86
N PHE A 617 -34.52 -8.20 -2.45
CA PHE A 617 -35.96 -8.40 -2.59
C PHE A 617 -36.74 -8.10 -1.31
N LEU A 618 -36.08 -7.49 -0.30
CA LEU A 618 -36.67 -7.15 1.01
C LEU A 618 -37.28 -8.37 1.71
N ARG A 619 -36.72 -9.57 1.46
CA ARG A 619 -37.10 -10.81 2.16
C ARG A 619 -36.38 -10.86 3.52
N GLY A 620 -37.10 -11.18 4.57
CA GLY A 620 -36.54 -11.32 5.93
C GLY A 620 -36.48 -10.01 6.74
N GLN A 621 -37.24 -8.97 6.36
CA GLN A 621 -37.53 -7.80 7.21
C GLN A 621 -38.80 -8.01 8.00
#